data_64f443f22c490bbc3c948b101c94a81d
#
_entry.id   64f443f22c490bbc3c948b101c94a81d
#
_cell.length_a   1.000
_cell.length_b   1.000
_cell.length_c   1.000
_cell.angle_alpha   90.00
_cell.angle_beta   90.00
_cell.angle_gamma   90.00
#
_symmetry.space_group_name_H-M   'P 1'
#
loop_
_entity.id
_entity.type
_entity.pdbx_description
1 polymer ?
#
loop_
_entity_poly.entity_id
_entity_poly.type
_entity_poly.pdbx_seq_one_letter_code
_entity_poly.pdbx_strand_id
1 'polypeptide(L)'
;LPRKVGVVGKPNVGKSTFFSASTLAHVPIANYPFTTIKPNIGVGYVRTPCVCREFNVTDSPGNSTCIDGIRLVPVELVDCAGLVPGAWQGRGLGNQFLDEIRQADALIHIVDASGSTDIEGRPCDPGTHDPREDISFLEHELDMWLLQIVRKQWDQAVRRVEGAKDDLSMLLEEKLSGLGIARSHILAAKAKVNLSFERPSAWSEEQFLALVAQLRRSSKPMLIAANKMDVSPADKNFEALQALGHMVVPCCAEAELALRRAAEKEILSYIPGDGNFKLKEGRNPTPEQVNALTRIREKVLLPLGSTGVQDALNLAFFKLLQMITVFPVEDPEKLTDHKGRVLPDAYLVPYGTTAKEFAGVIHSDLATGFLYATEVRSKMRVADDYVLKDKDVISIVSTKRHA
;
A
#
# COMPACT_ATOMS: atom_id res chain seq x y z
N LEU A 1 -5.96 13.45 -2.18
CA LEU A 1 -6.47 12.16 -2.70
C LEU A 1 -5.93 11.02 -1.83
N PRO A 2 -6.72 9.97 -1.58
CA PRO A 2 -6.25 8.81 -0.84
C PRO A 2 -5.10 8.14 -1.59
N ARG A 3 -4.15 7.63 -0.82
CA ARG A 3 -3.02 6.87 -1.36
C ARG A 3 -3.48 5.49 -1.80
N LYS A 4 -2.94 5.02 -2.93
CA LYS A 4 -3.27 3.74 -3.54
C LYS A 4 -2.06 2.85 -3.63
N VAL A 5 -2.24 1.55 -3.39
CA VAL A 5 -1.19 0.55 -3.54
C VAL A 5 -1.54 -0.38 -4.69
N GLY A 6 -0.63 -0.50 -5.65
CA GLY A 6 -0.75 -1.43 -6.77
C GLY A 6 -0.26 -2.82 -6.40
N VAL A 7 -1.05 -3.84 -6.72
CA VAL A 7 -0.64 -5.25 -6.61
C VAL A 7 -0.17 -5.71 -7.98
N VAL A 8 1.12 -6.03 -8.09
CA VAL A 8 1.80 -6.34 -9.36
C VAL A 8 2.44 -7.72 -9.33
N GLY A 9 2.74 -8.28 -10.47
CA GLY A 9 3.43 -9.56 -10.61
C GLY A 9 3.11 -10.24 -11.94
N LYS A 10 3.92 -11.23 -12.32
CA LYS A 10 3.68 -12.04 -13.51
C LYS A 10 2.42 -12.93 -13.35
N PRO A 11 1.92 -13.56 -14.42
CA PRO A 11 0.81 -14.50 -14.29
C PRO A 11 1.13 -15.67 -13.33
N ASN A 12 0.12 -16.22 -12.70
CA ASN A 12 0.16 -17.46 -11.87
C ASN A 12 1.02 -17.41 -10.58
N VAL A 13 1.56 -16.25 -10.18
CA VAL A 13 2.25 -16.10 -8.88
C VAL A 13 1.30 -15.99 -7.68
N GLY A 14 -0.02 -15.95 -7.94
CA GLY A 14 -1.05 -15.79 -6.91
C GLY A 14 -1.50 -14.33 -6.69
N LYS A 15 -1.26 -13.43 -7.66
CA LYS A 15 -1.66 -12.01 -7.59
C LYS A 15 -3.16 -11.84 -7.34
N SER A 16 -4.03 -12.48 -8.14
CA SER A 16 -5.49 -12.38 -7.98
C SER A 16 -5.98 -13.01 -6.68
N THR A 17 -5.32 -14.06 -6.19
CA THR A 17 -5.59 -14.66 -4.88
C THR A 17 -5.24 -13.67 -3.76
N PHE A 18 -4.07 -13.04 -3.83
CA PHE A 18 -3.65 -12.01 -2.88
C PHE A 18 -4.62 -10.82 -2.87
N PHE A 19 -4.98 -10.31 -4.05
CA PHE A 19 -5.94 -9.21 -4.19
C PHE A 19 -7.31 -9.58 -3.61
N SER A 20 -7.83 -10.75 -3.95
CA SER A 20 -9.10 -11.26 -3.40
C SER A 20 -9.04 -11.43 -1.88
N ALA A 21 -7.94 -12.01 -1.36
CA ALA A 21 -7.72 -12.13 0.08
C ALA A 21 -7.67 -10.77 0.77
N SER A 22 -7.04 -9.77 0.16
CA SER A 22 -6.89 -8.42 0.71
C SER A 22 -8.19 -7.63 0.73
N THR A 23 -9.08 -7.86 -0.25
CA THR A 23 -10.29 -7.06 -0.48
C THR A 23 -11.58 -7.73 0.00
N LEU A 24 -11.52 -8.97 0.49
CA LEU A 24 -12.70 -9.66 1.04
C LEU A 24 -13.20 -8.89 2.27
N ALA A 25 -14.40 -8.30 2.14
CA ALA A 25 -14.98 -7.45 3.16
C ALA A 25 -15.52 -8.27 4.33
N HIS A 26 -15.16 -7.90 5.56
CA HIS A 26 -15.78 -8.47 6.78
C HIS A 26 -17.05 -7.72 7.22
N VAL A 27 -17.32 -6.55 6.65
CA VAL A 27 -18.45 -5.68 7.02
C VAL A 27 -18.93 -4.91 5.78
N PRO A 28 -20.25 -4.65 5.64
CA PRO A 28 -20.77 -3.77 4.59
C PRO A 28 -20.07 -2.41 4.62
N ILE A 29 -19.60 -1.96 3.47
CA ILE A 29 -18.92 -0.66 3.31
C ILE A 29 -20.00 0.43 3.36
N ALA A 30 -20.48 0.77 4.56
CA ALA A 30 -21.64 1.66 4.76
C ALA A 30 -21.18 3.08 4.90
N ASN A 31 -20.31 3.73 4.57
CA ASN A 31 -19.92 5.17 4.62
C ASN A 31 -18.43 5.43 4.25
N TYR A 32 -17.91 4.62 3.33
CA TYR A 32 -16.59 4.91 2.81
C TYR A 32 -16.65 6.08 1.81
N PRO A 33 -15.80 7.10 1.92
CA PRO A 33 -15.88 8.31 1.10
C PRO A 33 -15.62 8.11 -0.40
N PHE A 34 -15.25 6.88 -0.82
CA PHE A 34 -14.96 6.55 -2.22
C PHE A 34 -15.98 5.55 -2.76
N THR A 35 -17.11 6.05 -3.24
CA THR A 35 -18.26 5.24 -3.68
C THR A 35 -18.17 4.70 -5.12
N THR A 36 -17.17 5.11 -5.90
CA THR A 36 -17.04 4.66 -7.30
C THR A 36 -15.93 3.60 -7.41
N ILE A 37 -16.30 2.34 -7.26
CA ILE A 37 -15.39 1.20 -7.50
C ILE A 37 -15.17 1.09 -9.02
N LYS A 38 -13.94 1.29 -9.47
CA LYS A 38 -13.53 0.99 -10.84
C LYS A 38 -13.24 -0.51 -10.96
N PRO A 39 -13.32 -1.13 -12.15
CA PRO A 39 -13.19 -2.58 -12.31
C PRO A 39 -11.90 -3.19 -11.72
N ASN A 40 -10.81 -2.42 -11.63
CA ASN A 40 -9.51 -2.85 -11.12
C ASN A 40 -9.14 -2.23 -9.75
N ILE A 41 -10.10 -1.59 -9.04
CA ILE A 41 -9.87 -1.00 -7.72
C ILE A 41 -10.69 -1.76 -6.68
N GLY A 42 -10.04 -2.27 -5.65
CA GLY A 42 -10.65 -2.92 -4.50
C GLY A 42 -10.36 -2.17 -3.20
N VAL A 43 -11.21 -2.38 -2.20
CA VAL A 43 -11.00 -1.85 -0.86
C VAL A 43 -10.39 -2.95 0.01
N GLY A 44 -9.14 -2.75 0.39
CA GLY A 44 -8.47 -3.53 1.42
C GLY A 44 -8.52 -2.83 2.77
N TYR A 45 -7.86 -3.41 3.76
CA TYR A 45 -7.81 -2.83 5.11
C TYR A 45 -6.39 -2.89 5.65
N VAL A 46 -5.93 -1.82 6.28
CA VAL A 46 -4.74 -1.86 7.13
C VAL A 46 -5.16 -2.06 8.59
N ARG A 47 -4.33 -2.75 9.34
CA ARG A 47 -4.56 -3.10 10.73
C ARG A 47 -3.74 -2.21 11.65
N THR A 48 -4.38 -1.58 12.64
CA THR A 48 -3.72 -0.80 13.68
C THR A 48 -4.38 -1.05 15.03
N PRO A 49 -3.64 -1.00 16.17
CA PRO A 49 -4.25 -0.98 17.48
C PRO A 49 -5.23 0.19 17.62
N CYS A 50 -6.45 -0.10 18.07
CA CYS A 50 -7.47 0.93 18.29
C CYS A 50 -7.22 1.66 19.62
N VAL A 51 -7.35 2.97 19.60
CA VAL A 51 -7.25 3.82 20.81
C VAL A 51 -8.38 3.57 21.81
N CYS A 52 -9.47 2.89 21.43
CA CYS A 52 -10.55 2.50 22.33
C CYS A 52 -10.06 1.71 23.55
N ARG A 53 -9.02 0.89 23.40
CA ARG A 53 -8.41 0.15 24.51
C ARG A 53 -7.67 1.07 25.48
N GLU A 54 -6.97 2.07 24.96
CA GLU A 54 -6.25 3.07 25.76
C GLU A 54 -7.21 3.91 26.60
N PHE A 55 -8.31 4.36 25.99
CA PHE A 55 -9.33 5.16 26.67
C PHE A 55 -10.36 4.32 27.44
N ASN A 56 -10.25 2.99 27.41
CA ASN A 56 -11.17 2.05 28.07
C ASN A 56 -12.65 2.32 27.70
N VAL A 57 -12.91 2.51 26.40
CA VAL A 57 -14.26 2.75 25.87
C VAL A 57 -14.63 1.68 24.85
N THR A 58 -15.95 1.47 24.69
CA THR A 58 -16.47 0.68 23.54
C THR A 58 -16.73 1.62 22.39
N ASP A 59 -16.02 1.43 21.28
CA ASP A 59 -16.14 2.27 20.09
C ASP A 59 -17.34 1.86 19.22
N SER A 60 -17.77 2.82 18.38
CA SER A 60 -18.87 2.65 17.42
C SER A 60 -18.41 3.11 16.02
N PRO A 61 -17.54 2.31 15.33
CA PRO A 61 -16.95 2.70 14.07
C PRO A 61 -17.97 3.02 12.97
N GLY A 62 -17.72 4.12 12.22
CA GLY A 62 -18.52 4.55 11.08
C GLY A 62 -17.84 4.27 9.74
N ASN A 63 -16.56 4.70 9.58
CA ASN A 63 -15.81 4.55 8.33
C ASN A 63 -14.80 3.38 8.34
N SER A 64 -14.76 2.60 9.40
CA SER A 64 -13.78 1.54 9.63
C SER A 64 -14.42 0.44 10.47
N THR A 65 -13.68 -0.61 10.84
CA THR A 65 -14.16 -1.69 11.71
C THR A 65 -13.21 -1.86 12.89
N CYS A 66 -13.73 -2.13 14.09
CA CYS A 66 -12.95 -2.48 15.25
C CYS A 66 -13.32 -3.89 15.73
N ILE A 67 -12.34 -4.79 15.81
CA ILE A 67 -12.51 -6.15 16.29
C ILE A 67 -11.50 -6.36 17.41
N ASP A 68 -11.96 -6.61 18.61
CA ASP A 68 -11.13 -6.86 19.81
C ASP A 68 -10.01 -5.82 20.02
N GLY A 69 -10.30 -4.54 19.75
CA GLY A 69 -9.33 -3.45 19.90
C GLY A 69 -8.33 -3.35 18.74
N ILE A 70 -8.58 -4.03 17.64
CA ILE A 70 -7.87 -3.87 16.38
C ILE A 70 -8.75 -3.09 15.42
N ARG A 71 -8.28 -1.92 14.98
CA ARG A 71 -8.96 -1.10 14.01
C ARG A 71 -8.51 -1.49 12.60
N LEU A 72 -9.46 -1.86 11.76
CA LEU A 72 -9.26 -2.13 10.34
C LEU A 72 -9.68 -0.89 9.56
N VAL A 73 -8.70 -0.14 9.08
CA VAL A 73 -8.92 1.12 8.34
C VAL A 73 -8.89 0.83 6.84
N PRO A 74 -9.95 1.23 6.09
CA PRO A 74 -10.03 0.92 4.68
C PRO A 74 -9.00 1.69 3.85
N VAL A 75 -8.49 1.02 2.80
CA VAL A 75 -7.48 1.53 1.85
C VAL A 75 -7.80 1.09 0.43
N GLU A 76 -7.34 1.84 -0.57
CA GLU A 76 -7.52 1.50 -1.97
C GLU A 76 -6.36 0.65 -2.49
N LEU A 77 -6.71 -0.47 -3.12
CA LEU A 77 -5.79 -1.35 -3.83
C LEU A 77 -6.12 -1.36 -5.32
N VAL A 78 -5.09 -1.35 -6.16
CA VAL A 78 -5.21 -1.45 -7.62
C VAL A 78 -4.74 -2.84 -8.04
N ASP A 79 -5.61 -3.65 -8.64
CA ASP A 79 -5.20 -4.92 -9.27
C ASP A 79 -4.59 -4.62 -10.63
N CYS A 80 -3.27 -4.70 -10.73
CA CYS A 80 -2.58 -4.45 -11.98
C CYS A 80 -2.53 -5.72 -12.84
N ALA A 81 -2.67 -5.56 -14.14
CA ALA A 81 -2.57 -6.66 -15.11
C ALA A 81 -1.26 -7.44 -14.94
N GLY A 82 -1.27 -8.73 -15.26
CA GLY A 82 -0.06 -9.55 -15.19
C GLY A 82 1.01 -9.04 -16.17
N LEU A 83 2.22 -8.83 -15.68
CA LEU A 83 3.33 -8.35 -16.48
C LEU A 83 4.00 -9.50 -17.22
N VAL A 84 4.27 -9.29 -18.50
CA VAL A 84 5.03 -10.19 -19.36
C VAL A 84 6.20 -9.45 -20.00
N PRO A 85 7.30 -10.14 -20.39
CA PRO A 85 8.46 -9.50 -21.00
C PRO A 85 8.12 -8.68 -22.25
N GLY A 86 8.65 -7.44 -22.31
CA GLY A 86 8.40 -6.49 -23.39
C GLY A 86 7.12 -5.66 -23.22
N ALA A 87 6.54 -5.61 -22.04
CA ALA A 87 5.36 -4.79 -21.75
C ALA A 87 5.61 -3.29 -22.00
N TRP A 88 6.81 -2.79 -21.71
CA TRP A 88 7.22 -1.41 -21.98
C TRP A 88 7.21 -1.06 -23.47
N GLN A 89 7.30 -2.05 -24.37
CA GLN A 89 7.16 -1.91 -25.83
C GLN A 89 5.72 -2.10 -26.32
N GLY A 90 4.75 -2.26 -25.39
CA GLY A 90 3.34 -2.49 -25.71
C GLY A 90 2.97 -3.96 -25.95
N ARG A 91 3.86 -4.91 -25.61
CA ARG A 91 3.54 -6.35 -25.73
C ARG A 91 2.49 -6.78 -24.72
N GLY A 92 1.55 -7.61 -25.11
CA GLY A 92 0.47 -8.11 -24.26
C GLY A 92 -0.44 -6.98 -23.76
N LEU A 93 -0.75 -6.97 -22.47
CA LEU A 93 -1.51 -5.92 -21.78
C LEU A 93 -0.63 -4.77 -21.27
N GLY A 94 0.58 -4.58 -21.80
CA GLY A 94 1.58 -3.66 -21.28
C GLY A 94 1.08 -2.22 -21.11
N ASN A 95 0.33 -1.68 -22.04
CA ASN A 95 -0.23 -0.32 -21.93
C ASN A 95 -1.22 -0.21 -20.76
N GLN A 96 -2.09 -1.22 -20.57
CA GLN A 96 -3.04 -1.26 -19.47
C GLN A 96 -2.29 -1.36 -18.13
N PHE A 97 -1.31 -2.26 -18.01
CA PHE A 97 -0.46 -2.42 -16.83
C PHE A 97 0.21 -1.09 -16.42
N LEU A 98 0.77 -0.38 -17.39
CA LEU A 98 1.46 0.89 -17.15
C LEU A 98 0.49 2.01 -16.72
N ASP A 99 -0.74 2.04 -17.26
CA ASP A 99 -1.78 2.97 -16.86
C ASP A 99 -2.29 2.68 -15.43
N GLU A 100 -2.33 1.41 -15.02
CA GLU A 100 -2.70 0.99 -13.67
C GLU A 100 -1.61 1.36 -12.65
N ILE A 101 -0.34 1.07 -12.96
CA ILE A 101 0.80 1.48 -12.12
C ILE A 101 0.88 2.99 -11.94
N ARG A 102 0.54 3.76 -12.96
CA ARG A 102 0.51 5.22 -12.87
C ARG A 102 -0.41 5.70 -11.75
N GLN A 103 -1.50 4.99 -11.46
CA GLN A 103 -2.46 5.34 -10.41
C GLN A 103 -1.99 4.97 -9.00
N ALA A 104 -1.01 4.07 -8.86
CA ALA A 104 -0.51 3.60 -7.56
C ALA A 104 0.60 4.52 -7.02
N ASP A 105 0.61 4.76 -5.71
CA ASP A 105 1.65 5.50 -5.00
C ASP A 105 2.79 4.58 -4.50
N ALA A 106 2.50 3.30 -4.27
CA ALA A 106 3.47 2.25 -3.93
C ALA A 106 3.03 0.93 -4.55
N LEU A 107 3.93 -0.05 -4.59
CA LEU A 107 3.69 -1.36 -5.19
C LEU A 107 3.92 -2.49 -4.18
N ILE A 108 3.06 -3.50 -4.22
CA ILE A 108 3.29 -4.82 -3.64
C ILE A 108 3.56 -5.77 -4.81
N HIS A 109 4.79 -6.21 -4.95
CA HIS A 109 5.20 -7.16 -5.97
C HIS A 109 5.03 -8.59 -5.46
N ILE A 110 4.06 -9.31 -6.00
CA ILE A 110 3.82 -10.72 -5.67
C ILE A 110 4.79 -11.57 -6.49
N VAL A 111 5.61 -12.33 -5.79
CA VAL A 111 6.63 -13.21 -6.36
C VAL A 111 6.36 -14.64 -5.90
N ASP A 112 6.45 -15.60 -6.79
CA ASP A 112 6.31 -17.03 -6.47
C ASP A 112 7.60 -17.55 -5.83
N ALA A 113 7.66 -17.54 -4.50
CA ALA A 113 8.82 -17.98 -3.75
C ALA A 113 9.12 -19.47 -3.91
N SER A 114 8.12 -20.29 -4.29
CA SER A 114 8.35 -21.71 -4.56
C SER A 114 9.11 -21.97 -5.86
N GLY A 115 9.23 -20.96 -6.75
CA GLY A 115 9.84 -21.11 -8.06
C GLY A 115 9.08 -22.09 -8.96
N SER A 116 7.75 -22.20 -8.76
CA SER A 116 6.87 -23.08 -9.54
C SER A 116 6.23 -22.45 -10.77
N THR A 117 6.69 -21.24 -11.13
CA THR A 117 6.26 -20.53 -12.34
C THR A 117 7.48 -19.96 -13.07
N ASP A 118 7.59 -20.18 -14.38
CA ASP A 118 8.67 -19.62 -15.21
C ASP A 118 8.52 -18.10 -15.41
N ILE A 119 9.47 -17.48 -16.12
CA ILE A 119 9.48 -16.02 -16.36
C ILE A 119 8.22 -15.52 -17.10
N GLU A 120 7.55 -16.34 -17.89
CA GLU A 120 6.30 -16.01 -18.57
C GLU A 120 5.07 -16.33 -17.71
N GLY A 121 5.27 -16.90 -16.50
CA GLY A 121 4.21 -17.31 -15.57
C GLY A 121 3.60 -18.67 -15.89
N ARG A 122 4.22 -19.50 -16.70
CA ARG A 122 3.75 -20.87 -16.95
C ARG A 122 4.13 -21.77 -15.77
N PRO A 123 3.27 -22.74 -15.40
CA PRO A 123 3.61 -23.69 -14.36
C PRO A 123 4.87 -24.50 -14.70
N CYS A 124 5.74 -24.68 -13.72
CA CYS A 124 6.91 -25.56 -13.77
C CYS A 124 7.08 -26.27 -12.40
N ASP A 125 8.01 -27.22 -12.32
CA ASP A 125 8.28 -27.88 -11.04
C ASP A 125 8.83 -26.88 -10.01
N PRO A 126 8.42 -26.98 -8.72
CA PRO A 126 8.95 -26.13 -7.67
C PRO A 126 10.50 -26.16 -7.61
N GLY A 127 11.09 -24.97 -7.45
CA GLY A 127 12.54 -24.79 -7.45
C GLY A 127 13.22 -24.70 -8.82
N THR A 128 12.45 -24.77 -9.91
CA THR A 128 13.00 -24.68 -11.27
C THR A 128 13.33 -23.23 -11.67
N HIS A 129 12.48 -22.27 -11.26
CA HIS A 129 12.68 -20.85 -11.56
C HIS A 129 13.27 -20.11 -10.34
N ASP A 130 14.22 -19.21 -10.60
CA ASP A 130 14.78 -18.34 -9.59
C ASP A 130 13.88 -17.08 -9.42
N PRO A 131 13.17 -16.90 -8.29
CA PRO A 131 12.27 -15.77 -8.10
C PRO A 131 12.97 -14.39 -8.06
N ARG A 132 14.31 -14.34 -7.94
CA ARG A 132 15.07 -13.08 -8.04
C ARG A 132 15.01 -12.48 -9.45
N GLU A 133 14.86 -13.33 -10.47
CA GLU A 133 14.70 -12.89 -11.86
C GLU A 133 13.40 -12.10 -12.05
N ASP A 134 12.33 -12.44 -11.32
CA ASP A 134 11.06 -11.74 -11.40
C ASP A 134 11.19 -10.30 -10.90
N ILE A 135 12.00 -10.07 -9.87
CA ILE A 135 12.25 -8.72 -9.33
C ILE A 135 13.02 -7.89 -10.34
N SER A 136 14.13 -8.42 -10.85
CA SER A 136 14.98 -7.75 -11.84
C SER A 136 14.20 -7.44 -13.11
N PHE A 137 13.35 -8.37 -13.53
CA PHE A 137 12.47 -8.24 -14.68
C PHE A 137 11.48 -7.08 -14.50
N LEU A 138 10.72 -7.05 -13.40
CA LEU A 138 9.75 -5.97 -13.15
C LEU A 138 10.44 -4.61 -13.06
N GLU A 139 11.55 -4.52 -12.35
CA GLU A 139 12.31 -3.28 -12.23
C GLU A 139 12.77 -2.78 -13.60
N HIS A 140 13.29 -3.66 -14.44
CA HIS A 140 13.71 -3.33 -15.80
C HIS A 140 12.56 -2.81 -16.67
N GLU A 141 11.41 -3.48 -16.65
CA GLU A 141 10.23 -3.05 -17.44
C GLU A 141 9.75 -1.65 -17.02
N LEU A 142 9.73 -1.37 -15.72
CA LEU A 142 9.35 -0.05 -15.20
C LEU A 142 10.39 1.03 -15.51
N ASP A 143 11.68 0.70 -15.42
CA ASP A 143 12.76 1.63 -15.73
C ASP A 143 12.76 1.98 -17.22
N MET A 144 12.58 0.99 -18.09
CA MET A 144 12.50 1.22 -19.55
C MET A 144 11.27 2.01 -19.96
N TRP A 145 10.12 1.77 -19.32
CA TRP A 145 8.92 2.58 -19.52
C TRP A 145 9.14 4.04 -19.13
N LEU A 146 9.67 4.28 -17.93
CA LEU A 146 9.93 5.64 -17.45
C LEU A 146 10.99 6.33 -18.30
N LEU A 147 12.02 5.59 -18.73
CA LEU A 147 13.06 6.07 -19.65
C LEU A 147 12.47 6.61 -20.96
N GLN A 148 11.56 5.88 -21.59
CA GLN A 148 10.90 6.33 -22.82
C GLN A 148 10.16 7.65 -22.61
N ILE A 149 9.47 7.79 -21.48
CA ILE A 149 8.73 9.02 -21.15
C ILE A 149 9.72 10.18 -20.93
N VAL A 150 10.78 9.97 -20.17
CA VAL A 150 11.78 11.01 -19.90
C VAL A 150 12.52 11.40 -21.18
N ARG A 151 12.83 10.46 -22.05
CA ARG A 151 13.50 10.73 -23.34
C ARG A 151 12.66 11.46 -24.37
N LYS A 152 11.36 11.35 -24.30
CA LYS A 152 10.49 12.08 -25.22
C LYS A 152 10.76 13.58 -25.07
N GLN A 153 11.21 14.23 -26.15
CA GLN A 153 11.61 15.65 -26.20
C GLN A 153 12.83 16.00 -25.29
N TRP A 154 13.72 15.03 -25.00
CA TRP A 154 14.90 15.27 -24.15
C TRP A 154 15.83 16.36 -24.72
N ASP A 155 16.10 16.36 -26.02
CA ASP A 155 16.95 17.37 -26.67
C ASP A 155 16.41 18.81 -26.50
N GLN A 156 15.10 18.96 -26.40
CA GLN A 156 14.49 20.26 -26.11
C GLN A 156 14.77 20.67 -24.66
N ALA A 157 14.64 19.74 -23.70
CA ALA A 157 14.96 20.01 -22.31
C ALA A 157 16.44 20.38 -22.12
N VAL A 158 17.35 19.63 -22.75
CA VAL A 158 18.80 19.94 -22.76
C VAL A 158 19.06 21.35 -23.25
N ARG A 159 18.50 21.74 -24.39
CA ARG A 159 18.69 23.10 -24.96
C ARG A 159 18.15 24.18 -24.03
N ARG A 160 17.04 23.96 -23.33
CA ARG A 160 16.47 24.91 -22.36
C ARG A 160 17.39 25.06 -21.14
N VAL A 161 17.93 23.97 -20.61
CA VAL A 161 18.81 23.99 -19.44
C VAL A 161 20.14 24.66 -19.77
N GLU A 162 20.81 24.22 -20.84
CA GLU A 162 22.16 24.68 -21.17
C GLU A 162 22.18 26.06 -21.85
N GLY A 163 21.14 26.39 -22.63
CA GLY A 163 21.02 27.67 -23.32
C GLY A 163 20.30 28.75 -22.52
N ALA A 164 19.11 28.44 -21.97
CA ALA A 164 18.26 29.37 -21.25
C ALA A 164 18.45 29.35 -19.74
N LYS A 165 19.29 28.44 -19.21
CA LYS A 165 19.53 28.21 -17.76
C LYS A 165 18.27 27.83 -16.96
N ASP A 166 17.34 27.13 -17.59
CA ASP A 166 16.16 26.57 -16.90
C ASP A 166 16.60 25.51 -15.90
N ASP A 167 15.82 25.32 -14.83
CA ASP A 167 16.05 24.24 -13.85
C ASP A 167 15.53 22.92 -14.40
N LEU A 168 16.43 21.95 -14.64
CA LEU A 168 16.07 20.62 -15.11
C LEU A 168 15.07 19.92 -14.19
N SER A 169 15.15 20.15 -12.87
CA SER A 169 14.21 19.55 -11.92
C SER A 169 12.79 20.04 -12.15
N MET A 170 12.61 21.32 -12.52
CA MET A 170 11.28 21.86 -12.84
C MET A 170 10.75 21.29 -14.15
N LEU A 171 11.61 21.16 -15.18
CA LEU A 171 11.22 20.57 -16.46
C LEU A 171 10.81 19.10 -16.34
N LEU A 172 11.53 18.34 -15.50
CA LEU A 172 11.17 16.96 -15.21
C LEU A 172 9.85 16.88 -14.42
N GLU A 173 9.61 17.77 -13.45
CA GLU A 173 8.35 17.82 -12.71
C GLU A 173 7.17 18.09 -13.63
N GLU A 174 7.25 19.12 -14.48
CA GLU A 174 6.22 19.44 -15.48
C GLU A 174 5.87 18.22 -16.31
N LYS A 175 6.89 17.51 -16.80
CA LYS A 175 6.74 16.33 -17.67
C LYS A 175 6.19 15.10 -16.95
N LEU A 176 6.58 14.87 -15.71
CA LEU A 176 6.33 13.63 -14.97
C LEU A 176 5.20 13.75 -13.94
N SER A 177 4.64 14.95 -13.74
CA SER A 177 3.53 15.20 -12.79
C SER A 177 2.32 14.30 -13.06
N GLY A 178 1.99 14.06 -14.33
CA GLY A 178 0.94 13.13 -14.75
C GLY A 178 1.17 11.67 -14.36
N LEU A 179 2.38 11.30 -13.93
CA LEU A 179 2.75 9.97 -13.41
C LEU A 179 2.77 9.93 -11.87
N GLY A 180 2.37 11.01 -11.21
CA GLY A 180 2.48 11.16 -9.75
C GLY A 180 3.92 11.42 -9.26
N ILE A 181 4.85 11.79 -10.17
CA ILE A 181 6.24 12.12 -9.82
C ILE A 181 6.31 13.61 -9.51
N ALA A 182 6.39 13.93 -8.22
CA ALA A 182 6.53 15.30 -7.73
C ALA A 182 8.00 15.74 -7.64
N ARG A 183 8.22 17.04 -7.48
CA ARG A 183 9.56 17.64 -7.33
C ARG A 183 10.38 17.01 -6.20
N SER A 184 9.74 16.62 -5.10
CA SER A 184 10.40 15.93 -3.99
C SER A 184 11.06 14.62 -4.42
N HIS A 185 10.40 13.84 -5.28
CA HIS A 185 10.96 12.58 -5.83
C HIS A 185 12.16 12.86 -6.74
N ILE A 186 12.10 13.91 -7.55
CA ILE A 186 13.19 14.32 -8.44
C ILE A 186 14.41 14.78 -7.64
N LEU A 187 14.21 15.60 -6.61
CA LEU A 187 15.26 16.04 -5.72
C LEU A 187 15.89 14.89 -4.93
N ALA A 188 15.07 13.95 -4.46
CA ALA A 188 15.54 12.73 -3.79
C ALA A 188 16.38 11.84 -4.74
N ALA A 189 15.96 11.71 -6.01
CA ALA A 189 16.73 10.99 -7.03
C ALA A 189 18.04 11.72 -7.34
N LYS A 190 18.00 13.05 -7.56
CA LYS A 190 19.17 13.90 -7.80
C LYS A 190 20.23 13.75 -6.69
N ALA A 191 19.80 13.70 -5.42
CA ALA A 191 20.72 13.55 -4.30
C ALA A 191 21.46 12.20 -4.26
N LYS A 192 20.90 11.17 -4.90
CA LYS A 192 21.49 9.81 -4.94
C LYS A 192 22.35 9.55 -6.18
N VAL A 193 22.21 10.37 -7.22
CA VAL A 193 23.01 10.27 -8.43
C VAL A 193 24.01 11.43 -8.47
N ASN A 194 25.27 11.11 -8.75
CA ASN A 194 26.30 12.13 -8.88
C ASN A 194 26.31 12.72 -10.30
N LEU A 195 25.24 13.48 -10.64
CA LEU A 195 25.02 14.05 -11.97
C LEU A 195 24.89 15.56 -11.90
N SER A 196 25.54 16.26 -12.85
CA SER A 196 25.30 17.68 -13.05
C SER A 196 23.99 17.90 -13.80
N PHE A 197 23.00 18.47 -13.14
CA PHE A 197 21.74 18.87 -13.78
C PHE A 197 21.86 20.11 -14.64
N GLU A 198 23.00 20.80 -14.58
CA GLU A 198 23.32 21.98 -15.40
C GLU A 198 23.89 21.60 -16.77
N ARG A 199 24.40 20.36 -16.91
CA ARG A 199 24.96 19.83 -18.16
C ARG A 199 24.42 18.44 -18.49
N PRO A 200 23.13 18.30 -18.74
CA PRO A 200 22.51 17.02 -19.02
C PRO A 200 22.94 16.41 -20.36
N SER A 201 23.53 17.17 -21.29
CA SER A 201 24.12 16.65 -22.53
C SER A 201 25.35 15.80 -22.32
N ALA A 202 26.04 15.99 -21.19
CA ALA A 202 27.26 15.23 -20.85
C ALA A 202 26.98 13.86 -20.22
N TRP A 203 25.71 13.50 -19.98
CA TRP A 203 25.38 12.23 -19.34
C TRP A 203 25.56 11.05 -20.25
N SER A 204 26.21 9.98 -19.75
CA SER A 204 26.22 8.68 -20.42
C SER A 204 24.85 8.00 -20.32
N GLU A 205 24.63 6.99 -21.16
CA GLU A 205 23.44 6.14 -21.11
C GLU A 205 23.26 5.50 -19.73
N GLU A 206 24.32 5.00 -19.13
CA GLU A 206 24.30 4.38 -17.80
C GLU A 206 23.90 5.38 -16.72
N GLN A 207 24.40 6.62 -16.80
CA GLN A 207 24.06 7.69 -15.88
C GLN A 207 22.57 8.08 -16.01
N PHE A 208 22.08 8.11 -17.24
CA PHE A 208 20.68 8.41 -17.50
C PHE A 208 19.76 7.30 -16.96
N LEU A 209 20.10 6.04 -17.18
CA LEU A 209 19.40 4.89 -16.60
C LEU A 209 19.44 4.91 -15.07
N ALA A 210 20.59 5.24 -14.47
CA ALA A 210 20.71 5.36 -13.02
C ALA A 210 19.77 6.43 -12.45
N LEU A 211 19.63 7.58 -13.11
CA LEU A 211 18.66 8.60 -12.71
C LEU A 211 17.22 8.08 -12.80
N VAL A 212 16.87 7.42 -13.91
CA VAL A 212 15.51 6.87 -14.11
C VAL A 212 15.18 5.83 -13.05
N ALA A 213 16.11 4.92 -12.74
CA ALA A 213 15.95 3.93 -11.67
C ALA A 213 15.74 4.59 -10.30
N GLN A 214 16.46 5.67 -9.99
CA GLN A 214 16.26 6.42 -8.74
C GLN A 214 14.93 7.18 -8.71
N LEU A 215 14.50 7.74 -9.83
CA LEU A 215 13.17 8.37 -9.96
C LEU A 215 12.06 7.34 -9.70
N ARG A 216 12.15 6.15 -10.30
CA ARG A 216 11.20 5.06 -10.05
C ARG A 216 11.20 4.68 -8.57
N ARG A 217 12.37 4.38 -7.98
CA ARG A 217 12.48 3.99 -6.57
C ARG A 217 11.92 5.04 -5.61
N SER A 218 12.07 6.32 -5.93
CA SER A 218 11.58 7.42 -5.10
C SER A 218 10.08 7.63 -5.26
N SER A 219 9.54 7.46 -6.47
CA SER A 219 8.13 7.75 -6.79
C SER A 219 7.21 6.54 -6.69
N LYS A 220 7.74 5.33 -6.84
CA LYS A 220 7.03 4.05 -6.81
C LYS A 220 7.78 3.07 -5.89
N PRO A 221 7.86 3.35 -4.58
CA PRO A 221 8.50 2.43 -3.65
C PRO A 221 7.77 1.08 -3.69
N MET A 222 8.53 -0.01 -3.53
CA MET A 222 8.03 -1.36 -3.72
C MET A 222 8.48 -2.27 -2.58
N LEU A 223 7.58 -3.13 -2.12
CA LEU A 223 7.89 -4.29 -1.30
C LEU A 223 7.60 -5.58 -2.07
N ILE A 224 8.26 -6.65 -1.68
CA ILE A 224 8.12 -7.98 -2.26
C ILE A 224 7.27 -8.83 -1.32
N ALA A 225 6.15 -9.37 -1.83
CA ALA A 225 5.39 -10.41 -1.15
C ALA A 225 5.82 -11.77 -1.73
N ALA A 226 6.68 -12.47 -1.00
CA ALA A 226 7.15 -13.81 -1.34
C ALA A 226 6.03 -14.82 -1.08
N ASN A 227 5.22 -15.08 -2.09
CA ASN A 227 4.01 -15.89 -2.01
C ASN A 227 4.31 -17.39 -2.19
N LYS A 228 3.36 -18.23 -1.82
CA LYS A 228 3.44 -19.70 -1.83
C LYS A 228 4.49 -20.27 -0.86
N MET A 229 4.65 -19.62 0.29
CA MET A 229 5.60 -20.05 1.32
C MET A 229 5.29 -21.45 1.92
N ASP A 230 4.11 -21.98 1.66
CA ASP A 230 3.70 -23.34 2.04
C ASP A 230 4.24 -24.44 1.11
N VAL A 231 4.92 -24.07 0.02
CA VAL A 231 5.46 -24.98 -1.01
C VAL A 231 6.97 -24.95 -0.99
N SER A 232 7.63 -26.10 -0.71
CA SER A 232 9.10 -26.23 -0.77
C SER A 232 9.61 -26.08 -2.22
N PRO A 233 10.74 -25.37 -2.46
CA PRO A 233 11.74 -24.85 -1.53
C PRO A 233 11.62 -23.34 -1.23
N ALA A 234 10.41 -22.81 -1.03
CA ALA A 234 10.17 -21.37 -0.84
C ALA A 234 10.99 -20.74 0.29
N ASP A 235 11.30 -21.47 1.35
CA ASP A 235 12.14 -21.02 2.47
C ASP A 235 13.55 -20.57 2.02
N LYS A 236 14.22 -21.39 1.20
CA LYS A 236 15.54 -21.08 0.64
C LYS A 236 15.51 -19.87 -0.29
N ASN A 237 14.47 -19.80 -1.14
CA ASN A 237 14.30 -18.69 -2.05
C ASN A 237 13.96 -17.40 -1.30
N PHE A 238 13.24 -17.49 -0.19
CA PHE A 238 12.94 -16.34 0.66
C PHE A 238 14.22 -15.72 1.24
N GLU A 239 15.15 -16.53 1.76
CA GLU A 239 16.45 -16.04 2.22
C GLU A 239 17.21 -15.33 1.11
N ALA A 240 17.20 -15.88 -0.11
CA ALA A 240 17.86 -15.29 -1.26
C ALA A 240 17.21 -13.96 -1.68
N LEU A 241 15.88 -13.84 -1.57
CA LEU A 241 15.14 -12.59 -1.84
C LEU A 241 15.48 -11.51 -0.81
N GLN A 242 15.58 -11.86 0.47
CA GLN A 242 15.97 -10.92 1.53
C GLN A 242 17.37 -10.34 1.31
N ALA A 243 18.30 -11.13 0.78
CA ALA A 243 19.67 -10.69 0.48
C ALA A 243 19.76 -9.58 -0.59
N LEU A 244 18.71 -9.34 -1.38
CA LEU A 244 18.68 -8.28 -2.38
C LEU A 244 18.48 -6.87 -1.79
N GLY A 245 18.25 -6.75 -0.48
CA GLY A 245 18.06 -5.45 0.20
C GLY A 245 16.67 -4.82 -0.02
N HIS A 246 15.73 -5.54 -0.60
CA HIS A 246 14.33 -5.16 -0.65
C HIS A 246 13.61 -5.47 0.67
N MET A 247 12.50 -4.78 0.94
CA MET A 247 11.57 -5.18 1.99
C MET A 247 10.80 -6.41 1.48
N VAL A 248 11.02 -7.57 2.09
CA VAL A 248 10.41 -8.85 1.68
C VAL A 248 9.54 -9.38 2.80
N VAL A 249 8.32 -9.80 2.47
CA VAL A 249 7.32 -10.36 3.40
C VAL A 249 7.00 -11.78 2.97
N PRO A 250 7.13 -12.79 3.84
CA PRO A 250 6.70 -14.14 3.53
C PRO A 250 5.18 -14.21 3.50
N CYS A 251 4.59 -14.75 2.43
CA CYS A 251 3.15 -14.77 2.23
C CYS A 251 2.63 -16.14 1.80
N CYS A 252 1.40 -16.44 2.22
CA CYS A 252 0.58 -17.49 1.65
C CYS A 252 -0.84 -16.96 1.41
N ALA A 253 -1.05 -16.36 0.23
CA ALA A 253 -2.32 -15.71 -0.12
C ALA A 253 -3.50 -16.68 -0.14
N GLU A 254 -3.28 -17.95 -0.51
CA GLU A 254 -4.31 -19.00 -0.51
C GLU A 254 -4.79 -19.30 0.92
N ALA A 255 -3.87 -19.35 1.89
CA ALA A 255 -4.20 -19.55 3.30
C ALA A 255 -5.04 -18.38 3.84
N GLU A 256 -4.65 -17.13 3.55
CA GLU A 256 -5.43 -15.96 3.96
C GLU A 256 -6.84 -15.98 3.39
N LEU A 257 -6.97 -16.25 2.09
CA LEU A 257 -8.27 -16.32 1.42
C LEU A 257 -9.14 -17.42 2.01
N ALA A 258 -8.57 -18.58 2.30
CA ALA A 258 -9.28 -19.70 2.93
C ALA A 258 -9.76 -19.34 4.35
N LEU A 259 -8.92 -18.73 5.18
CA LEU A 259 -9.28 -18.31 6.53
C LEU A 259 -10.38 -17.24 6.51
N ARG A 260 -10.28 -16.24 5.65
CA ARG A 260 -11.31 -15.19 5.52
C ARG A 260 -12.64 -15.74 5.06
N ARG A 261 -12.65 -16.62 4.05
CA ARG A 261 -13.88 -17.32 3.58
C ARG A 261 -14.50 -18.21 4.65
N ALA A 262 -13.68 -18.89 5.45
CA ALA A 262 -14.18 -19.69 6.55
C ALA A 262 -14.76 -18.82 7.69
N ALA A 263 -14.18 -17.65 7.94
CA ALA A 263 -14.71 -16.66 8.88
C ALA A 263 -16.03 -16.04 8.39
N GLU A 264 -16.13 -15.70 7.09
CA GLU A 264 -17.35 -15.20 6.46
C GLU A 264 -18.52 -16.23 6.56
N LYS A 265 -18.21 -17.51 6.40
CA LYS A 265 -19.17 -18.63 6.59
C LYS A 265 -19.41 -18.97 8.06
N GLU A 266 -18.85 -18.17 8.99
CA GLU A 266 -18.96 -18.40 10.44
C GLU A 266 -18.47 -19.77 10.93
N ILE A 267 -17.58 -20.43 10.21
CA ILE A 267 -16.95 -21.69 10.62
C ILE A 267 -15.92 -21.43 11.72
N LEU A 268 -15.21 -20.30 11.62
CA LEU A 268 -14.18 -19.90 12.59
C LEU A 268 -14.23 -18.39 12.83
N SER A 269 -13.51 -17.94 13.89
CA SER A 269 -13.19 -16.56 14.16
C SER A 269 -11.73 -16.32 13.80
N TYR A 270 -11.47 -15.31 12.97
CA TYR A 270 -10.14 -14.93 12.53
C TYR A 270 -10.09 -13.41 12.28
N ILE A 271 -9.11 -12.75 12.85
CA ILE A 271 -8.82 -11.34 12.54
C ILE A 271 -7.67 -11.32 11.52
N PRO A 272 -7.80 -10.65 10.37
CA PRO A 272 -6.74 -10.58 9.37
C PRO A 272 -5.40 -10.18 9.97
N GLY A 273 -4.37 -10.99 9.70
CA GLY A 273 -3.03 -10.80 10.25
C GLY A 273 -2.77 -11.45 11.62
N ASP A 274 -3.75 -12.16 12.19
CA ASP A 274 -3.49 -12.95 13.39
C ASP A 274 -2.73 -14.24 13.05
N GLY A 275 -1.86 -14.66 13.98
CA GLY A 275 -1.14 -15.94 13.88
C GLY A 275 -1.97 -17.16 14.25
N ASN A 276 -3.26 -17.01 14.53
CA ASN A 276 -4.14 -18.11 14.92
C ASN A 276 -5.60 -17.79 14.59
N PHE A 277 -6.42 -18.83 14.61
CA PHE A 277 -7.88 -18.76 14.46
C PHE A 277 -8.56 -19.68 15.48
N LYS A 278 -9.83 -19.44 15.78
CA LYS A 278 -10.64 -20.26 16.69
C LYS A 278 -11.87 -20.81 15.95
N LEU A 279 -12.13 -22.10 16.05
CA LEU A 279 -13.39 -22.66 15.55
C LEU A 279 -14.56 -22.13 16.37
N LYS A 280 -15.66 -21.76 15.70
CA LYS A 280 -16.88 -21.33 16.40
C LYS A 280 -17.61 -22.54 16.99
N GLU A 281 -18.10 -22.40 18.20
CA GLU A 281 -18.89 -23.44 18.87
C GLU A 281 -20.18 -23.75 18.09
N GLY A 282 -20.57 -25.01 18.09
CA GLY A 282 -21.77 -25.46 17.39
C GLY A 282 -21.65 -25.59 15.87
N ARG A 283 -20.47 -25.34 15.32
CA ARG A 283 -20.17 -25.58 13.89
C ARG A 283 -19.37 -26.88 13.74
N ASN A 284 -19.79 -27.73 12.82
CA ASN A 284 -19.12 -29.01 12.51
C ASN A 284 -18.49 -28.89 11.11
N PRO A 285 -17.22 -28.43 11.01
CA PRO A 285 -16.52 -28.41 9.72
C PRO A 285 -16.36 -29.83 9.18
N THR A 286 -16.38 -29.98 7.86
CA THR A 286 -16.14 -31.28 7.22
C THR A 286 -14.73 -31.78 7.46
N PRO A 287 -14.45 -33.09 7.36
CA PRO A 287 -13.08 -33.61 7.49
C PRO A 287 -12.07 -32.92 6.57
N GLU A 288 -12.48 -32.59 5.32
CA GLU A 288 -11.63 -31.85 4.36
C GLU A 288 -11.32 -30.45 4.84
N GLN A 289 -12.30 -29.74 5.43
CA GLN A 289 -12.09 -28.40 6.01
C GLN A 289 -11.15 -28.47 7.22
N VAL A 290 -11.32 -29.46 8.10
CA VAL A 290 -10.42 -29.66 9.24
C VAL A 290 -8.99 -29.92 8.75
N ASN A 291 -8.80 -30.79 7.78
CA ASN A 291 -7.49 -31.07 7.20
C ASN A 291 -6.85 -29.83 6.56
N ALA A 292 -7.62 -29.02 5.82
CA ALA A 292 -7.14 -27.79 5.23
C ALA A 292 -6.73 -26.77 6.30
N LEU A 293 -7.53 -26.58 7.34
CA LEU A 293 -7.23 -25.67 8.45
C LEU A 293 -6.01 -26.14 9.26
N THR A 294 -5.88 -27.45 9.48
CA THR A 294 -4.69 -28.01 10.14
C THR A 294 -3.43 -27.75 9.32
N ARG A 295 -3.49 -27.98 8.00
CA ARG A 295 -2.37 -27.68 7.09
C ARG A 295 -2.00 -26.19 7.10
N ILE A 296 -2.97 -25.27 7.09
CA ILE A 296 -2.72 -23.83 7.19
C ILE A 296 -2.02 -23.51 8.51
N ARG A 297 -2.50 -24.07 9.63
CA ARG A 297 -1.87 -23.85 10.94
C ARG A 297 -0.43 -24.35 10.96
N GLU A 298 -0.17 -25.58 10.54
CA GLU A 298 1.15 -26.22 10.63
C GLU A 298 2.17 -25.65 9.63
N LYS A 299 1.74 -25.38 8.38
CA LYS A 299 2.65 -24.98 7.32
C LYS A 299 2.78 -23.47 7.12
N VAL A 300 1.83 -22.69 7.63
CA VAL A 300 1.80 -21.24 7.43
C VAL A 300 1.85 -20.49 8.76
N LEU A 301 0.82 -20.65 9.62
CA LEU A 301 0.71 -19.80 10.80
C LEU A 301 1.79 -20.09 11.86
N LEU A 302 2.12 -21.36 12.12
CA LEU A 302 3.16 -21.71 13.09
C LEU A 302 4.56 -21.28 12.64
N PRO A 303 5.02 -21.52 11.40
CA PRO A 303 6.36 -21.13 10.99
C PRO A 303 6.50 -19.64 10.65
N LEU A 304 5.46 -18.99 10.10
CA LEU A 304 5.53 -17.61 9.63
C LEU A 304 4.95 -16.59 10.63
N GLY A 305 4.16 -17.02 11.61
CA GLY A 305 3.48 -16.16 12.57
C GLY A 305 2.19 -15.52 12.06
N SER A 306 2.01 -15.45 10.75
CA SER A 306 0.81 -14.95 10.06
C SER A 306 0.77 -15.51 8.63
N THR A 307 -0.26 -15.15 7.86
CA THR A 307 -0.30 -15.46 6.41
C THR A 307 0.52 -14.47 5.57
N GLY A 308 1.02 -13.39 6.15
CA GLY A 308 1.81 -12.34 5.51
C GLY A 308 1.02 -11.33 4.68
N VAL A 309 -0.20 -11.63 4.28
CA VAL A 309 -1.00 -10.72 3.42
C VAL A 309 -1.29 -9.40 4.12
N GLN A 310 -1.74 -9.47 5.38
CA GLN A 310 -2.01 -8.27 6.17
C GLN A 310 -0.73 -7.49 6.50
N ASP A 311 0.38 -8.21 6.73
CA ASP A 311 1.68 -7.59 6.99
C ASP A 311 2.19 -6.83 5.77
N ALA A 312 2.02 -7.38 4.57
CA ALA A 312 2.37 -6.70 3.32
C ALA A 312 1.55 -5.42 3.13
N LEU A 313 0.24 -5.43 3.42
CA LEU A 313 -0.60 -4.24 3.39
C LEU A 313 -0.13 -3.18 4.41
N ASN A 314 0.07 -3.59 5.64
CA ASN A 314 0.52 -2.69 6.71
C ASN A 314 1.87 -2.04 6.37
N LEU A 315 2.83 -2.82 5.90
CA LEU A 315 4.14 -2.30 5.51
C LEU A 315 4.05 -1.36 4.31
N ALA A 316 3.20 -1.65 3.32
CA ALA A 316 3.00 -0.78 2.17
C ALA A 316 2.47 0.60 2.60
N PHE A 317 1.46 0.66 3.46
CA PHE A 317 0.87 1.93 3.87
C PHE A 317 1.68 2.63 4.97
N PHE A 318 2.09 1.93 6.03
CA PHE A 318 2.75 2.58 7.17
C PHE A 318 4.26 2.79 6.98
N LYS A 319 4.95 1.95 6.18
CA LYS A 319 6.40 2.09 5.97
C LYS A 319 6.76 2.67 4.62
N LEU A 320 6.23 2.15 3.50
CA LEU A 320 6.56 2.69 2.18
C LEU A 320 5.91 4.06 1.96
N LEU A 321 4.62 4.19 2.26
CA LEU A 321 3.87 5.45 2.09
C LEU A 321 3.93 6.36 3.31
N GLN A 322 4.55 5.91 4.40
CA GLN A 322 4.71 6.66 5.65
C GLN A 322 3.39 7.27 6.14
N MET A 323 2.31 6.46 6.10
CA MET A 323 1.01 6.89 6.62
C MET A 323 0.94 6.74 8.12
N ILE A 324 0.12 7.58 8.75
CA ILE A 324 -0.25 7.49 10.17
C ILE A 324 -1.77 7.40 10.29
N THR A 325 -2.25 6.83 11.40
CA THR A 325 -3.68 6.77 11.71
C THR A 325 -4.07 7.89 12.64
N VAL A 326 -5.15 8.63 12.34
CA VAL A 326 -5.67 9.72 13.17
C VAL A 326 -7.16 9.51 13.41
N PHE A 327 -7.61 9.80 14.63
CA PHE A 327 -8.99 9.62 15.08
C PHE A 327 -9.63 10.98 15.35
N PRO A 328 -10.49 11.50 14.46
CA PRO A 328 -11.23 12.72 14.73
C PRO A 328 -12.41 12.46 15.68
N VAL A 329 -12.65 13.41 16.57
CA VAL A 329 -13.82 13.45 17.46
C VAL A 329 -14.35 14.87 17.52
N GLU A 330 -15.66 15.05 17.76
CA GLU A 330 -16.24 16.37 17.97
C GLU A 330 -16.22 16.76 19.46
N ASP A 331 -16.62 15.82 20.34
CA ASP A 331 -16.55 16.00 21.80
C ASP A 331 -15.27 15.32 22.34
N PRO A 332 -14.26 16.08 22.76
CA PRO A 332 -12.99 15.51 23.25
C PRO A 332 -13.08 14.83 24.61
N GLU A 333 -14.15 15.08 25.41
CA GLU A 333 -14.33 14.44 26.71
C GLU A 333 -15.05 13.09 26.57
N LYS A 334 -16.05 13.02 25.68
CA LYS A 334 -16.83 11.80 25.43
C LYS A 334 -16.25 10.96 24.31
N LEU A 335 -15.30 11.47 23.55
CA LEU A 335 -14.71 10.85 22.35
C LEU A 335 -15.76 10.57 21.26
N THR A 336 -16.78 11.41 21.13
CA THR A 336 -17.92 11.18 20.24
C THR A 336 -18.00 12.18 19.08
N ASP A 337 -18.75 11.79 18.05
CA ASP A 337 -19.30 12.71 17.07
C ASP A 337 -20.63 13.34 17.56
N HIS A 338 -21.23 14.19 16.73
CA HIS A 338 -22.53 14.83 17.00
C HIS A 338 -23.69 13.83 17.16
N LYS A 339 -23.55 12.59 16.67
CA LYS A 339 -24.53 11.50 16.82
C LYS A 339 -24.32 10.67 18.08
N GLY A 340 -23.30 10.98 18.87
CA GLY A 340 -22.94 10.24 20.08
C GLY A 340 -22.20 8.93 19.81
N ARG A 341 -21.71 8.69 18.59
CA ARG A 341 -20.88 7.51 18.27
C ARG A 341 -19.46 7.71 18.81
N VAL A 342 -18.97 6.76 19.59
CA VAL A 342 -17.64 6.81 20.21
C VAL A 342 -16.59 6.42 19.19
N LEU A 343 -15.53 7.23 19.03
CA LEU A 343 -14.42 7.02 18.11
C LEU A 343 -14.91 6.56 16.73
N PRO A 344 -15.82 7.34 16.08
CA PRO A 344 -16.56 6.85 14.91
C PRO A 344 -15.65 6.61 13.71
N ASP A 345 -14.63 7.46 13.55
CA ASP A 345 -13.83 7.47 12.34
C ASP A 345 -12.34 7.28 12.63
N ALA A 346 -11.65 6.65 11.69
CA ALA A 346 -10.20 6.54 11.64
C ALA A 346 -9.73 6.87 10.22
N TYR A 347 -8.79 7.79 10.10
CA TYR A 347 -8.24 8.24 8.83
C TYR A 347 -6.76 7.91 8.72
N LEU A 348 -6.34 7.52 7.53
CA LEU A 348 -4.93 7.44 7.18
C LEU A 348 -4.50 8.72 6.49
N VAL A 349 -3.47 9.37 7.04
CA VAL A 349 -2.87 10.58 6.47
C VAL A 349 -1.35 10.42 6.37
N PRO A 350 -0.68 11.11 5.44
CA PRO A 350 0.77 11.11 5.38
C PRO A 350 1.41 11.61 6.68
N TYR A 351 2.54 11.03 7.06
CA TYR A 351 3.37 11.59 8.11
C TYR A 351 3.76 13.05 7.76
N GLY A 352 3.70 13.95 8.74
CA GLY A 352 3.93 15.37 8.54
C GLY A 352 2.67 16.18 8.24
N THR A 353 1.50 15.54 8.10
CA THR A 353 0.20 16.24 7.95
C THR A 353 -0.08 17.10 9.18
N THR A 354 -0.47 18.36 8.94
CA THR A 354 -0.82 19.30 10.01
C THR A 354 -2.30 19.19 10.41
N ALA A 355 -2.66 19.72 11.59
CA ALA A 355 -4.04 19.73 12.08
C ALA A 355 -5.02 20.40 11.11
N LYS A 356 -4.59 21.49 10.45
CA LYS A 356 -5.41 22.19 9.45
C LYS A 356 -5.56 21.41 8.15
N GLU A 357 -4.49 20.78 7.67
CA GLU A 357 -4.55 19.90 6.50
C GLU A 357 -5.48 18.71 6.76
N PHE A 358 -5.41 18.14 7.96
CA PHE A 358 -6.31 17.05 8.37
C PHE A 358 -7.76 17.50 8.45
N ALA A 359 -8.03 18.73 8.93
CA ALA A 359 -9.38 19.31 8.86
C ALA A 359 -9.91 19.31 7.43
N GLY A 360 -9.05 19.62 6.44
CA GLY A 360 -9.39 19.56 5.01
C GLY A 360 -9.62 18.16 4.48
N VAL A 361 -8.97 17.14 5.06
CA VAL A 361 -9.25 15.73 4.72
C VAL A 361 -10.64 15.30 5.16
N ILE A 362 -11.09 15.77 6.33
CA ILE A 362 -12.44 15.50 6.84
C ILE A 362 -13.47 16.29 6.01
N HIS A 363 -13.28 17.60 5.89
CA HIS A 363 -14.13 18.47 5.06
C HIS A 363 -13.44 19.81 4.78
N SER A 364 -13.58 20.33 3.55
CA SER A 364 -13.00 21.61 3.12
C SER A 364 -13.40 22.80 3.99
N ASP A 365 -14.64 22.83 4.49
CA ASP A 365 -15.14 23.90 5.33
C ASP A 365 -14.48 23.93 6.71
N LEU A 366 -14.08 22.76 7.26
CA LEU A 366 -13.35 22.71 8.51
C LEU A 366 -11.97 23.33 8.37
N ALA A 367 -11.28 23.10 7.26
CA ALA A 367 -10.00 23.74 6.99
C ALA A 367 -10.11 25.25 6.76
N THR A 368 -11.17 25.68 6.00
CA THR A 368 -11.39 27.09 5.70
C THR A 368 -11.74 27.91 6.95
N GLY A 369 -12.54 27.31 7.86
CA GLY A 369 -12.95 27.94 9.12
C GLY A 369 -12.10 27.55 10.33
N PHE A 370 -10.96 26.89 10.14
CA PHE A 370 -10.14 26.36 11.23
C PHE A 370 -9.74 27.46 12.24
N LEU A 371 -10.00 27.20 13.52
CA LEU A 371 -9.59 28.07 14.62
C LEU A 371 -8.43 27.46 15.42
N TYR A 372 -8.62 26.26 15.92
CA TYR A 372 -7.65 25.44 16.63
C TYR A 372 -8.11 23.99 16.64
N ALA A 373 -7.24 23.09 17.02
CA ALA A 373 -7.64 21.72 17.39
C ALA A 373 -7.30 21.44 18.86
N THR A 374 -7.90 20.40 19.43
CA THR A 374 -7.55 19.91 20.78
C THR A 374 -6.99 18.51 20.63
N GLU A 375 -5.77 18.28 21.10
CA GLU A 375 -5.23 16.94 21.26
C GLU A 375 -5.78 16.35 22.56
N VAL A 376 -6.50 15.23 22.43
CA VAL A 376 -7.37 14.72 23.51
C VAL A 376 -6.58 14.21 24.72
N ARG A 377 -5.43 13.54 24.51
CA ARG A 377 -4.64 12.98 25.62
C ARG A 377 -4.05 14.07 26.52
N SER A 378 -3.46 15.07 25.89
CA SER A 378 -2.86 16.19 26.61
C SER A 378 -3.87 17.26 27.03
N LYS A 379 -5.09 17.21 26.46
CA LYS A 379 -6.13 18.25 26.58
C LYS A 379 -5.66 19.65 26.14
N MET A 380 -4.57 19.71 25.34
CA MET A 380 -3.98 20.96 24.90
C MET A 380 -4.62 21.42 23.58
N ARG A 381 -4.84 22.72 23.49
CA ARG A 381 -5.14 23.36 22.22
C ARG A 381 -3.87 23.42 21.38
N VAL A 382 -3.99 23.03 20.13
CA VAL A 382 -2.90 23.04 19.15
C VAL A 382 -3.25 23.94 17.97
N ALA A 383 -2.23 24.56 17.40
CA ALA A 383 -2.36 25.49 16.29
C ALA A 383 -2.57 24.74 14.95
N ASP A 384 -2.75 25.49 13.88
CA ASP A 384 -3.02 24.98 12.54
C ASP A 384 -1.82 24.22 11.94
N ASP A 385 -0.60 24.55 12.36
CA ASP A 385 0.67 23.95 11.95
C ASP A 385 1.11 22.75 12.83
N TYR A 386 0.32 22.37 13.84
CA TYR A 386 0.62 21.19 14.66
C TYR A 386 0.72 19.95 13.79
N VAL A 387 1.88 19.31 13.78
CA VAL A 387 2.14 18.07 13.04
C VAL A 387 1.55 16.89 13.82
N LEU A 388 0.62 16.20 13.17
CA LEU A 388 -0.08 15.05 13.75
C LEU A 388 0.87 13.86 13.95
N LYS A 389 0.60 13.10 15.01
CA LYS A 389 1.31 11.87 15.36
C LYS A 389 0.41 10.65 15.12
N ASP A 390 1.05 9.49 14.96
CA ASP A 390 0.28 8.23 14.82
C ASP A 390 -0.61 8.00 16.05
N LYS A 391 -1.88 7.70 15.76
CA LYS A 391 -2.97 7.49 16.73
C LYS A 391 -3.40 8.74 17.51
N ASP A 392 -3.06 9.93 17.06
CA ASP A 392 -3.63 11.14 17.66
C ASP A 392 -5.16 11.08 17.61
N VAL A 393 -5.78 11.49 18.74
CA VAL A 393 -7.21 11.72 18.84
C VAL A 393 -7.41 13.23 18.88
N ILE A 394 -8.04 13.78 17.82
CA ILE A 394 -8.08 15.23 17.56
C ILE A 394 -9.52 15.70 17.46
N SER A 395 -9.85 16.74 18.21
CA SER A 395 -11.09 17.50 18.06
C SER A 395 -10.79 18.82 17.34
N ILE A 396 -11.44 19.05 16.20
CA ILE A 396 -11.25 20.25 15.38
C ILE A 396 -12.34 21.26 15.68
N VAL A 397 -11.93 22.50 16.01
CA VAL A 397 -12.83 23.62 16.21
C VAL A 397 -12.77 24.55 15.02
N SER A 398 -13.91 24.80 14.40
CA SER A 398 -14.05 25.61 13.20
C SER A 398 -15.21 26.63 13.36
N THR A 399 -15.09 27.79 12.72
CA THR A 399 -16.17 28.78 12.62
C THR A 399 -17.32 28.32 11.75
N LYS A 400 -17.05 27.39 10.83
CA LYS A 400 -18.05 26.78 9.97
C LYS A 400 -18.47 25.42 10.56
N ARG A 401 -19.75 25.26 10.86
CA ARG A 401 -20.31 23.95 11.27
C ARG A 401 -20.57 23.10 10.04
N HIS A 402 -20.26 21.83 10.14
CA HIS A 402 -20.77 20.81 9.23
C HIS A 402 -22.29 20.69 9.43
N ALA A 403 -23.06 20.79 8.36
CA ALA A 403 -24.48 20.47 8.36
C ALA A 403 -24.66 18.95 8.20
#